data_4a67c7f7d353532fdde9b886a103f16c
#
_entry.id   4a67c7f7d353532fdde9b886a103f16c
#
_cell.length_a   1.000
_cell.length_b   1.000
_cell.length_c   1.000
_cell.angle_alpha   90.00
_cell.angle_beta   90.00
_cell.angle_gamma   90.00
#
_symmetry.space_group_name_H-M   'P 1'
#
loop_
_entity.id
_entity.type
_entity.pdbx_description
1 polymer ?
#
loop_
_entity_poly.entity_id
_entity_poly.type
_entity_poly.pdbx_seq_one_letter_code
_entity_poly.pdbx_strand_id
1 'polypeptide(L)'
;MKRFTFLAVFFILGALAFSAEVGEKTYKEVTVNGKTLSKWVEVLSISEYDNNGNLIHYKNSNGYEYWKEYDSNGNLIHYKNSNGYEEWGEYDSNGNLIHYKNSDGKEEWNEYDSNGNQIHYKDSDGEEYWHEYTYWKNGKVKTKTEYHAL
;
A
#
# COMPACT_ATOMS: atom_id res chain seq x y z
N MET A 1 6.95 38.14 11.23
CA MET A 1 8.23 37.53 11.65
C MET A 1 8.01 36.01 11.67
N LYS A 2 8.52 35.29 10.66
CA LYS A 2 8.47 33.81 10.64
C LYS A 2 9.57 33.30 11.55
N ARG A 3 9.21 32.53 12.57
CA ARG A 3 10.17 31.90 13.48
C ARG A 3 10.85 30.76 12.71
N PHE A 4 12.16 30.86 12.53
CA PHE A 4 13.00 29.78 12.06
C PHE A 4 13.38 28.91 13.27
N THR A 5 12.87 27.68 13.30
CA THR A 5 13.31 26.69 14.28
C THR A 5 14.53 25.96 13.70
N PHE A 6 15.70 26.19 14.25
CA PHE A 6 16.90 25.43 13.90
C PHE A 6 16.82 24.07 14.57
N LEU A 7 16.66 23.01 13.80
CA LEU A 7 16.83 21.65 14.29
C LEU A 7 18.20 21.15 13.85
N ALA A 8 19.15 21.08 14.77
CA ALA A 8 20.46 20.48 14.54
C ALA A 8 20.31 18.96 14.58
N VAL A 9 20.64 18.28 13.50
CA VAL A 9 20.65 16.83 13.43
C VAL A 9 21.96 16.32 14.01
N PHE A 10 21.94 15.83 15.26
CA PHE A 10 23.02 15.04 15.84
C PHE A 10 22.72 13.55 15.63
N PHE A 11 23.61 12.85 14.94
CA PHE A 11 23.62 11.40 14.93
C PHE A 11 24.12 10.89 16.28
N ILE A 12 23.21 10.46 17.15
CA ILE A 12 23.52 9.60 18.28
C ILE A 12 22.82 8.27 18.02
N LEU A 13 23.61 7.18 18.01
CA LEU A 13 23.09 5.81 18.00
C LEU A 13 22.19 5.59 19.23
N GLY A 14 20.88 5.62 18.99
CA GLY A 14 19.85 5.43 19.99
C GLY A 14 18.60 6.16 19.51
N ALA A 15 17.63 5.40 19.03
CA ALA A 15 16.40 5.84 18.40
C ALA A 15 15.78 7.12 19.00
N LEU A 16 16.08 8.27 18.38
CA LEU A 16 15.23 9.44 18.40
C LEU A 16 14.84 9.71 16.96
N ALA A 17 13.61 9.36 16.62
CA ALA A 17 13.00 9.68 15.34
C ALA A 17 12.92 11.20 15.22
N PHE A 18 13.85 11.81 14.48
CA PHE A 18 13.66 13.16 13.98
C PHE A 18 12.67 13.08 12.82
N SER A 19 11.41 13.39 13.08
CA SER A 19 10.43 13.55 12.03
C SER A 19 10.72 14.87 11.31
N ALA A 20 11.33 14.80 10.13
CA ALA A 20 11.33 15.93 9.23
C ALA A 20 9.87 16.25 8.88
N GLU A 21 9.49 17.53 8.88
CA GLU A 21 8.16 17.94 8.44
C GLU A 21 8.18 18.26 6.95
N VAL A 22 7.14 17.84 6.22
CA VAL A 22 6.99 18.17 4.80
C VAL A 22 6.83 19.70 4.65
N GLY A 23 7.56 20.27 3.67
CA GLY A 23 7.66 21.73 3.50
C GLY A 23 8.73 22.39 4.39
N GLU A 24 9.38 21.62 5.28
CA GLU A 24 10.50 22.14 6.08
C GLU A 24 11.70 22.46 5.17
N LYS A 25 12.25 23.65 5.36
CA LYS A 25 13.49 24.07 4.70
C LYS A 25 14.66 23.82 5.63
N THR A 26 15.58 23.01 5.19
CA THR A 26 16.79 22.66 5.95
C THR A 26 18.03 22.89 5.10
N TYR A 27 19.15 23.18 5.78
CA TYR A 27 20.45 23.33 5.13
C TYR A 27 21.16 21.99 5.12
N LYS A 28 21.46 21.46 3.94
CA LYS A 28 22.12 20.16 3.79
C LYS A 28 23.38 20.25 2.95
N GLU A 29 24.36 19.44 3.32
CA GLU A 29 25.49 19.11 2.47
C GLU A 29 25.12 17.95 1.55
N VAL A 30 25.19 18.18 0.25
CA VAL A 30 24.90 17.20 -0.79
C VAL A 30 26.17 16.95 -1.58
N THR A 31 26.66 15.71 -1.62
CA THR A 31 27.81 15.32 -2.43
C THR A 31 27.34 14.72 -3.74
N VAL A 32 27.69 15.38 -4.85
CA VAL A 32 27.39 14.89 -6.21
C VAL A 32 28.71 14.87 -6.99
N ASN A 33 29.06 13.72 -7.57
CA ASN A 33 30.29 13.52 -8.33
C ASN A 33 31.56 13.95 -7.58
N GLY A 34 31.62 13.64 -6.27
CA GLY A 34 32.76 13.96 -5.42
C GLY A 34 32.88 15.44 -5.00
N LYS A 35 31.93 16.29 -5.37
CA LYS A 35 31.84 17.68 -4.92
C LYS A 35 30.76 17.83 -3.87
N THR A 36 31.13 18.32 -2.71
CA THR A 36 30.16 18.67 -1.65
C THR A 36 29.65 20.08 -1.89
N LEU A 37 28.32 20.20 -1.93
CA LEU A 37 27.60 21.46 -2.06
C LEU A 37 26.70 21.63 -0.85
N SER A 38 26.80 22.76 -0.19
CA SER A 38 25.93 23.12 0.93
C SER A 38 24.78 23.98 0.40
N LYS A 39 23.54 23.49 0.53
CA LYS A 39 22.35 24.17 0.00
C LYS A 39 21.18 24.12 0.97
N TRP A 40 20.35 25.14 0.89
CA TRP A 40 19.00 25.09 1.43
C TRP A 40 18.16 24.17 0.54
N VAL A 41 17.53 23.20 1.14
CA VAL A 41 16.64 22.24 0.50
C VAL A 41 15.30 22.21 1.24
N GLU A 42 14.26 21.86 0.52
CA GLU A 42 12.91 21.70 1.06
C GLU A 42 12.55 20.21 1.06
N VAL A 43 11.88 19.75 2.12
CA VAL A 43 11.35 18.39 2.20
C VAL A 43 10.09 18.30 1.35
N LEU A 44 10.17 17.64 0.21
CA LEU A 44 9.05 17.50 -0.73
C LEU A 44 8.10 16.35 -0.38
N SER A 45 8.61 15.30 0.22
CA SER A 45 7.81 14.16 0.68
C SER A 45 8.52 13.38 1.78
N ILE A 46 7.71 12.66 2.55
CA ILE A 46 8.16 11.71 3.58
C ILE A 46 7.49 10.39 3.29
N SER A 47 8.25 9.31 3.38
CA SER A 47 7.79 7.93 3.29
C SER A 47 8.26 7.17 4.51
N GLU A 48 7.34 6.50 5.19
CA GLU A 48 7.63 5.67 6.35
C GLU A 48 7.36 4.21 6.01
N TYR A 49 8.20 3.33 6.51
CA TYR A 49 8.15 1.90 6.22
C TYR A 49 8.12 1.11 7.54
N ASP A 50 7.43 -0.03 7.52
CA ASP A 50 7.48 -0.98 8.61
C ASP A 50 8.83 -1.74 8.65
N ASN A 51 8.99 -2.64 9.63
CA ASN A 51 10.20 -3.45 9.77
C ASN A 51 10.39 -4.48 8.64
N ASN A 52 9.36 -4.75 7.83
CA ASN A 52 9.41 -5.64 6.68
C ASN A 52 9.73 -4.90 5.38
N GLY A 53 9.77 -3.55 5.42
CA GLY A 53 10.02 -2.70 4.25
C GLY A 53 8.75 -2.32 3.50
N ASN A 54 7.56 -2.57 4.03
CA ASN A 54 6.30 -2.14 3.44
C ASN A 54 6.08 -0.64 3.74
N LEU A 55 5.67 0.12 2.73
CA LEU A 55 5.35 1.54 2.87
C LEU A 55 4.03 1.71 3.62
N ILE A 56 4.10 2.20 4.87
CA ILE A 56 2.93 2.35 5.76
C ILE A 56 2.35 3.75 5.79
N HIS A 57 3.17 4.77 5.48
CA HIS A 57 2.71 6.15 5.48
C HIS A 57 3.47 6.97 4.43
N TYR A 58 2.77 7.86 3.76
CA TYR A 58 3.33 8.82 2.82
C TYR A 58 2.65 10.17 2.95
N LYS A 59 3.45 11.24 2.87
CA LYS A 59 2.96 12.61 2.84
C LYS A 59 3.82 13.45 1.90
N ASN A 60 3.21 14.36 1.14
CA ASN A 60 3.93 15.28 0.27
C ASN A 60 3.62 16.76 0.54
N SER A 61 4.41 17.65 -0.06
CA SER A 61 4.30 19.10 0.10
C SER A 61 3.01 19.71 -0.47
N ASN A 62 2.25 18.96 -1.26
CA ASN A 62 0.94 19.39 -1.78
C ASN A 62 -0.20 19.04 -0.82
N GLY A 63 0.09 18.44 0.34
CA GLY A 63 -0.89 18.04 1.34
C GLY A 63 -1.54 16.68 1.09
N TYR A 64 -1.14 15.96 0.04
CA TYR A 64 -1.60 14.59 -0.17
C TYR A 64 -0.90 13.65 0.80
N GLU A 65 -1.68 12.83 1.49
CA GLU A 65 -1.24 11.93 2.54
C GLU A 65 -2.02 10.62 2.47
N TYR A 66 -1.35 9.49 2.74
CA TYR A 66 -2.02 8.20 2.85
C TYR A 66 -1.34 7.27 3.86
N TRP A 67 -2.12 6.32 4.35
CA TRP A 67 -1.71 5.27 5.28
C TRP A 67 -2.07 3.90 4.72
N LYS A 68 -1.24 2.92 5.02
CA LYS A 68 -1.41 1.52 4.63
C LYS A 68 -1.14 0.62 5.81
N GLU A 69 -1.95 -0.41 5.94
CA GLU A 69 -1.75 -1.49 6.90
C GLU A 69 -1.64 -2.81 6.16
N TYR A 70 -0.79 -3.68 6.66
CA TYR A 70 -0.50 -4.98 6.06
C TYR A 70 -0.67 -6.08 7.09
N ASP A 71 -1.08 -7.27 6.62
CA ASP A 71 -1.04 -8.46 7.45
C ASP A 71 0.40 -9.00 7.60
N SER A 72 0.56 -10.09 8.35
CA SER A 72 1.87 -10.73 8.59
C SER A 72 2.51 -11.32 7.32
N ASN A 73 1.75 -11.51 6.24
CA ASN A 73 2.21 -12.03 4.96
C ASN A 73 2.58 -10.92 3.96
N GLY A 74 2.33 -9.65 4.33
CA GLY A 74 2.58 -8.48 3.49
C GLY A 74 1.42 -8.11 2.55
N ASN A 75 0.24 -8.68 2.75
CA ASN A 75 -0.95 -8.31 2.00
C ASN A 75 -1.54 -7.01 2.55
N LEU A 76 -1.97 -6.10 1.67
CA LEU A 76 -2.58 -4.81 2.05
C LEU A 76 -4.00 -5.05 2.60
N ILE A 77 -4.19 -4.86 3.91
CA ILE A 77 -5.49 -5.06 4.57
C ILE A 77 -6.29 -3.77 4.76
N HIS A 78 -5.62 -2.61 4.76
CA HIS A 78 -6.29 -1.32 4.86
C HIS A 78 -5.47 -0.23 4.15
N TYR A 79 -6.15 0.63 3.43
CA TYR A 79 -5.62 1.86 2.85
C TYR A 79 -6.57 3.02 3.16
N LYS A 80 -5.99 4.17 3.45
CA LYS A 80 -6.72 5.42 3.66
C LYS A 80 -5.92 6.58 3.11
N ASN A 81 -6.59 7.60 2.55
CA ASN A 81 -5.93 8.81 2.10
C ASN A 81 -6.59 10.10 2.62
N SER A 82 -5.89 11.22 2.44
CA SER A 82 -6.33 12.54 2.87
C SER A 82 -7.56 13.09 2.12
N ASN A 83 -7.97 12.45 1.02
CA ASN A 83 -9.19 12.80 0.29
C ASN A 83 -10.44 12.10 0.83
N GLY A 84 -10.28 11.26 1.88
CA GLY A 84 -11.37 10.52 2.51
C GLY A 84 -11.67 9.17 1.88
N TYR A 85 -10.90 8.74 0.88
CA TYR A 85 -11.03 7.39 0.32
C TYR A 85 -10.39 6.37 1.26
N GLU A 86 -11.12 5.28 1.51
CA GLU A 86 -10.66 4.13 2.29
C GLU A 86 -10.99 2.82 1.56
N GLU A 87 -10.14 1.82 1.72
CA GLU A 87 -10.39 0.46 1.23
C GLU A 87 -9.85 -0.59 2.20
N TRP A 88 -10.47 -1.76 2.19
CA TRP A 88 -10.13 -2.91 3.03
C TRP A 88 -10.07 -4.17 2.20
N GLY A 89 -9.07 -5.01 2.49
CA GLY A 89 -8.88 -6.32 1.90
C GLY A 89 -8.76 -7.40 2.96
N GLU A 90 -9.43 -8.52 2.72
CA GLU A 90 -9.25 -9.75 3.50
C GLU A 90 -8.68 -10.84 2.59
N TYR A 91 -7.75 -11.63 3.11
CA TYR A 91 -7.03 -12.63 2.35
C TYR A 91 -7.13 -14.01 2.98
N ASP A 92 -7.13 -15.04 2.16
CA ASP A 92 -6.97 -16.41 2.64
C ASP A 92 -5.50 -16.70 3.04
N SER A 93 -5.27 -17.91 3.57
CA SER A 93 -3.92 -18.34 3.99
C SER A 93 -2.90 -18.45 2.84
N ASN A 94 -3.34 -18.44 1.59
CA ASN A 94 -2.51 -18.49 0.39
C ASN A 94 -2.20 -17.10 -0.17
N GLY A 95 -2.80 -16.02 0.42
CA GLY A 95 -2.66 -14.65 -0.04
C GLY A 95 -3.63 -14.26 -1.16
N ASN A 96 -4.67 -15.04 -1.41
CA ASN A 96 -5.71 -14.67 -2.35
C ASN A 96 -6.71 -13.70 -1.68
N LEU A 97 -7.09 -12.62 -2.36
CA LEU A 97 -8.06 -11.64 -1.88
C LEU A 97 -9.47 -12.26 -1.89
N ILE A 98 -10.02 -12.53 -0.71
CA ILE A 98 -11.35 -13.16 -0.55
C ILE A 98 -12.47 -12.16 -0.35
N HIS A 99 -12.17 -10.99 0.20
CA HIS A 99 -13.13 -9.92 0.39
C HIS A 99 -12.46 -8.56 0.20
N TYR A 100 -13.12 -7.67 -0.53
CA TYR A 100 -12.70 -6.28 -0.73
C TYR A 100 -13.89 -5.37 -0.52
N LYS A 101 -13.66 -4.22 0.09
CA LYS A 101 -14.64 -3.12 0.13
C LYS A 101 -13.94 -1.78 0.12
N ASN A 102 -14.65 -0.73 -0.31
CA ASN A 102 -14.16 0.63 -0.25
C ASN A 102 -15.22 1.63 0.21
N SER A 103 -14.78 2.85 0.48
CA SER A 103 -15.63 3.95 0.93
C SER A 103 -16.62 4.45 -0.13
N ASP A 104 -16.42 4.09 -1.40
CA ASP A 104 -17.34 4.44 -2.51
C ASP A 104 -18.51 3.47 -2.61
N GLY A 105 -18.54 2.44 -1.74
CA GLY A 105 -19.61 1.45 -1.64
C GLY A 105 -19.40 0.21 -2.51
N LYS A 106 -18.26 0.10 -3.18
CA LYS A 106 -17.92 -1.13 -3.90
C LYS A 106 -17.53 -2.22 -2.91
N GLU A 107 -18.06 -3.42 -3.11
CA GLU A 107 -17.76 -4.60 -2.30
C GLU A 107 -17.69 -5.83 -3.20
N GLU A 108 -16.70 -6.71 -2.98
CA GLU A 108 -16.41 -7.89 -3.78
C GLU A 108 -16.11 -9.09 -2.88
N TRP A 109 -16.61 -10.26 -3.26
CA TRP A 109 -16.33 -11.54 -2.62
C TRP A 109 -15.78 -12.52 -3.64
N ASN A 110 -14.71 -13.20 -3.27
CA ASN A 110 -14.03 -14.15 -4.12
C ASN A 110 -13.80 -15.47 -3.37
N GLU A 111 -13.97 -16.57 -4.06
CA GLU A 111 -13.57 -17.88 -3.58
C GLU A 111 -12.57 -18.51 -4.55
N TYR A 112 -11.64 -19.29 -4.01
CA TYR A 112 -10.56 -19.90 -4.78
C TYR A 112 -10.46 -21.39 -4.51
N ASP A 113 -10.04 -22.15 -5.53
CA ASP A 113 -9.68 -23.55 -5.36
C ASP A 113 -8.31 -23.69 -4.70
N SER A 114 -7.89 -24.94 -4.36
CA SER A 114 -6.59 -25.24 -3.75
C SER A 114 -5.38 -24.88 -4.62
N ASN A 115 -5.58 -24.57 -5.89
CA ASN A 115 -4.53 -24.16 -6.82
C ASN A 115 -4.46 -22.63 -7.00
N GLY A 116 -5.33 -21.88 -6.28
CA GLY A 116 -5.43 -20.42 -6.38
C GLY A 116 -6.23 -19.91 -7.58
N ASN A 117 -7.00 -20.75 -8.25
CA ASN A 117 -7.89 -20.29 -9.31
C ASN A 117 -9.21 -19.83 -8.70
N GLN A 118 -9.70 -18.64 -9.10
CA GLN A 118 -10.98 -18.11 -8.67
C GLN A 118 -12.13 -19.01 -9.17
N ILE A 119 -12.93 -19.51 -8.24
CA ILE A 119 -14.08 -20.40 -8.54
C ILE A 119 -15.42 -19.69 -8.36
N HIS A 120 -15.48 -18.61 -7.59
CA HIS A 120 -16.67 -17.80 -7.42
C HIS A 120 -16.30 -16.33 -7.27
N TYR A 121 -17.09 -15.46 -7.85
CA TYR A 121 -17.05 -14.01 -7.70
C TYR A 121 -18.46 -13.48 -7.51
N LYS A 122 -18.58 -12.49 -6.66
CA LYS A 122 -19.78 -11.68 -6.47
C LYS A 122 -19.38 -10.27 -6.11
N ASP A 123 -20.15 -9.28 -6.57
CA ASP A 123 -19.97 -7.90 -6.17
C ASP A 123 -21.26 -7.21 -5.72
N SER A 124 -21.08 -5.97 -5.21
CA SER A 124 -22.19 -5.12 -4.76
C SER A 124 -23.08 -4.60 -5.88
N ASP A 125 -22.61 -4.65 -7.12
CA ASP A 125 -23.38 -4.22 -8.30
C ASP A 125 -24.32 -5.33 -8.82
N GLY A 126 -24.20 -6.54 -8.23
CA GLY A 126 -25.02 -7.71 -8.53
C GLY A 126 -24.42 -8.61 -9.60
N GLU A 127 -23.18 -8.38 -10.00
CA GLU A 127 -22.45 -9.32 -10.83
C GLU A 127 -22.09 -10.56 -10.02
N GLU A 128 -22.40 -11.73 -10.54
CA GLU A 128 -22.08 -13.00 -9.87
C GLU A 128 -21.80 -14.08 -10.90
N TYR A 129 -20.66 -14.77 -10.75
CA TYR A 129 -20.27 -15.86 -11.64
C TYR A 129 -19.45 -16.94 -10.93
N TRP A 130 -19.46 -18.12 -11.54
CA TRP A 130 -18.72 -19.30 -11.09
C TRP A 130 -17.82 -19.83 -12.19
N HIS A 131 -16.68 -20.40 -11.80
CA HIS A 131 -15.78 -21.07 -12.69
C HIS A 131 -15.57 -22.52 -12.28
N GLU A 132 -15.61 -23.42 -13.26
CA GLU A 132 -15.17 -24.80 -13.12
C GLU A 132 -13.89 -25.03 -13.90
N TYR A 133 -12.94 -25.71 -13.29
CA TYR A 133 -11.65 -26.01 -13.89
C TYR A 133 -11.45 -27.52 -14.03
N THR A 134 -10.91 -27.97 -15.16
CA THR A 134 -10.30 -29.29 -15.27
C THR A 134 -8.80 -29.14 -15.50
N TYR A 135 -8.04 -30.17 -15.12
CA TYR A 135 -6.58 -30.10 -15.14
C TYR A 135 -5.98 -31.25 -15.95
N TRP A 136 -4.85 -30.96 -16.57
CA TRP A 136 -3.96 -31.98 -17.10
C TRP A 136 -3.25 -32.71 -15.94
N LYS A 137 -2.69 -33.90 -16.21
CA LYS A 137 -1.93 -34.69 -15.22
C LYS A 137 -0.73 -33.94 -14.62
N ASN A 138 -0.23 -32.93 -15.33
CA ASN A 138 0.88 -32.06 -14.86
C ASN A 138 0.40 -30.86 -14.02
N GLY A 139 -0.88 -30.81 -13.62
CA GLY A 139 -1.46 -29.73 -12.80
C GLY A 139 -1.83 -28.44 -13.55
N LYS A 140 -1.55 -28.35 -14.85
CA LYS A 140 -1.95 -27.17 -15.62
C LYS A 140 -3.43 -27.22 -15.95
N VAL A 141 -4.10 -26.07 -15.93
CA VAL A 141 -5.50 -25.93 -16.36
C VAL A 141 -5.65 -26.48 -17.76
N LYS A 142 -6.65 -27.34 -17.95
CA LYS A 142 -7.03 -27.93 -19.24
C LYS A 142 -8.23 -27.18 -19.82
N THR A 143 -9.27 -26.96 -19.00
CA THR A 143 -10.47 -26.19 -19.37
C THR A 143 -10.88 -25.28 -18.24
N LYS A 144 -11.43 -24.12 -18.58
CA LYS A 144 -12.19 -23.24 -17.69
C LYS A 144 -13.59 -23.11 -18.28
N THR A 145 -14.62 -23.33 -17.48
CA THR A 145 -16.00 -23.06 -17.82
C THR A 145 -16.52 -21.97 -16.90
N GLU A 146 -17.20 -20.98 -17.43
CA GLU A 146 -17.76 -19.84 -16.71
C GLU A 146 -19.27 -19.87 -16.76
N TYR A 147 -19.91 -19.63 -15.63
CA TYR A 147 -21.36 -19.56 -15.47
C TYR A 147 -21.70 -18.20 -14.84
N HIS A 148 -22.69 -17.51 -15.39
CA HIS A 148 -23.23 -16.28 -14.84
C HIS A 148 -24.61 -16.53 -14.20
N ALA A 149 -24.90 -15.80 -13.13
CA ALA A 149 -26.25 -15.71 -12.59
C ALA A 149 -27.19 -15.07 -13.65
N LEU A 150 -28.45 -15.55 -13.76
CA LEU A 150 -29.46 -15.04 -14.68
C LEU A 150 -30.29 -13.94 -14.00
#